data_6bec886b6f352614dae33ede9354a46d
#
_entry.id   6bec886b6f352614dae33ede9354a46d
#
_cell.length_a   1.000
_cell.length_b   1.000
_cell.length_c   1.000
_cell.angle_alpha   90.00
_cell.angle_beta   90.00
_cell.angle_gamma   90.00
#
_symmetry.space_group_name_H-M   'P 1'
#
loop_
_entity.id
_entity.type
_entity.pdbx_description
1 polymer ?
#
loop_
_entity_poly.entity_id
_entity_poly.type
_entity_poly.pdbx_seq_one_letter_code
_entity_poly.pdbx_strand_id
1 'polypeptide(L)'
;MEEKDRDDKSGEKLENIIETGGLVAENSREAIHCMSIIGQIEGHYLLGENQKATKYEHIIPLLVSIEESQSVDGLLVVLNTMGGDVEAGLAIAEMIASMTKPTVSIVLGGGHSIGVPLAVAARRSFIVPSATMTIHPVRINGLVVGAPQTFRYFSEMQKRIVRFICDHSRAEESKIQELMMRPDEIATDVGSIIEGHEAVEYGIIDEVGGLDAALEALRGMIRENKKS
;
A
#
# COMPACT_ATOMS: atom_id res chain seq x y z
N MET A 1 -26.68 -13.32 29.62
CA MET A 1 -27.01 -12.70 28.34
C MET A 1 -25.85 -11.88 27.78
N GLU A 2 -25.12 -11.15 28.62
CA GLU A 2 -23.97 -10.31 28.18
C GLU A 2 -22.71 -11.09 27.72
N GLU A 3 -22.46 -12.29 28.24
CA GLU A 3 -21.29 -13.11 27.88
C GLU A 3 -21.44 -13.74 26.48
N LYS A 4 -22.66 -14.16 26.12
CA LYS A 4 -22.97 -14.72 24.81
C LYS A 4 -22.92 -13.68 23.67
N ASP A 5 -23.27 -12.43 23.95
CA ASP A 5 -23.20 -11.30 23.01
C ASP A 5 -21.73 -10.83 22.77
N ARG A 6 -20.85 -11.04 23.75
CA ARG A 6 -19.40 -10.74 23.59
C ARG A 6 -18.70 -11.78 22.73
N ASP A 7 -19.01 -13.06 22.90
CA ASP A 7 -18.42 -14.15 22.12
C ASP A 7 -18.87 -14.09 20.64
N ASP A 8 -20.12 -13.73 20.36
CA ASP A 8 -20.65 -13.59 19.00
C ASP A 8 -20.00 -12.43 18.25
N LYS A 9 -19.86 -11.27 18.89
CA LYS A 9 -19.14 -10.10 18.32
C LYS A 9 -17.63 -10.34 18.13
N SER A 10 -17.02 -11.18 18.94
CA SER A 10 -15.63 -11.56 18.79
C SER A 10 -15.45 -12.52 17.60
N GLY A 11 -16.39 -13.42 17.37
CA GLY A 11 -16.42 -14.32 16.24
C GLY A 11 -16.56 -13.57 14.90
N GLU A 12 -17.53 -12.66 14.80
CA GLU A 12 -17.71 -11.82 13.59
C GLU A 12 -16.50 -10.94 13.30
N LYS A 13 -15.83 -10.37 14.33
CA LYS A 13 -14.59 -9.59 14.15
C LYS A 13 -13.46 -10.47 13.63
N LEU A 14 -13.33 -11.70 14.11
CA LEU A 14 -12.30 -12.64 13.66
C LEU A 14 -12.53 -13.08 12.21
N GLU A 15 -13.75 -13.37 11.83
CA GLU A 15 -14.13 -13.72 10.46
C GLU A 15 -13.83 -12.56 9.50
N ASN A 16 -14.18 -11.33 9.85
CA ASN A 16 -13.84 -10.14 9.08
C ASN A 16 -12.33 -9.97 8.88
N ILE A 17 -11.51 -10.20 9.92
CA ILE A 17 -10.04 -10.14 9.80
C ILE A 17 -9.53 -11.20 8.83
N ILE A 18 -10.09 -12.41 8.88
CA ILE A 18 -9.69 -13.52 8.02
C ILE A 18 -10.07 -13.25 6.55
N GLU A 19 -11.27 -12.73 6.31
CA GLU A 19 -11.81 -12.54 4.96
C GLU A 19 -11.28 -11.26 4.28
N THR A 20 -11.17 -10.17 5.02
CA THR A 20 -10.86 -8.85 4.46
C THR A 20 -9.46 -8.33 4.79
N GLY A 21 -8.77 -8.97 5.74
CA GLY A 21 -7.48 -8.50 6.25
C GLY A 21 -7.57 -7.18 7.02
N GLY A 22 -8.76 -6.79 7.47
CA GLY A 22 -8.99 -5.51 8.12
C GLY A 22 -9.82 -5.61 9.40
N LEU A 23 -9.69 -4.61 10.24
CA LEU A 23 -10.54 -4.44 11.43
C LEU A 23 -10.76 -2.95 11.72
N VAL A 24 -11.86 -2.65 12.39
CA VAL A 24 -12.11 -1.32 12.97
C VAL A 24 -11.63 -1.34 14.43
N ALA A 25 -10.64 -0.52 14.72
CA ALA A 25 -10.17 -0.27 16.08
C ALA A 25 -10.82 1.01 16.61
N GLU A 26 -11.65 0.88 17.64
CA GLU A 26 -12.35 1.99 18.27
C GLU A 26 -11.71 2.35 19.60
N ASN A 27 -11.48 3.63 19.82
CA ASN A 27 -11.31 4.19 21.13
C ASN A 27 -12.49 5.15 21.42
N SER A 28 -12.54 5.73 22.60
CA SER A 28 -13.63 6.64 22.99
C SER A 28 -13.80 7.90 22.14
N ARG A 29 -12.92 8.15 21.16
CA ARG A 29 -12.85 9.42 20.39
C ARG A 29 -12.74 9.24 18.89
N GLU A 30 -12.04 8.21 18.42
CA GLU A 30 -11.76 8.01 17.00
C GLU A 30 -11.93 6.52 16.62
N ALA A 31 -12.55 6.26 15.47
CA ALA A 31 -12.66 4.93 14.88
C ALA A 31 -11.75 4.84 13.64
N ILE A 32 -10.73 4.00 13.75
CA ILE A 32 -9.74 3.78 12.69
C ILE A 32 -9.98 2.41 12.06
N HIS A 33 -10.16 2.38 10.74
CA HIS A 33 -10.11 1.13 10.01
C HIS A 33 -8.65 0.78 9.71
N CYS A 34 -8.24 -0.42 10.14
CA CYS A 34 -6.93 -0.97 9.79
C CYS A 34 -7.12 -1.97 8.64
N MET A 35 -6.52 -1.69 7.51
CA MET A 35 -6.52 -2.55 6.31
C MET A 35 -5.11 -3.05 6.04
N SER A 36 -4.95 -4.35 5.81
CA SER A 36 -3.66 -4.94 5.51
C SER A 36 -3.54 -5.33 4.04
N ILE A 37 -2.39 -5.00 3.43
CA ILE A 37 -1.98 -5.43 2.09
C ILE A 37 -0.76 -6.33 2.26
N ILE A 38 -0.99 -7.64 2.21
CA ILE A 38 0.01 -8.66 2.55
C ILE A 38 0.12 -9.67 1.42
N GLY A 39 1.37 -10.08 1.13
CA GLY A 39 1.65 -11.06 0.08
C GLY A 39 1.66 -10.43 -1.32
N GLN A 40 1.26 -11.18 -2.32
CA GLN A 40 1.24 -10.71 -3.71
C GLN A 40 -0.07 -9.95 -4.02
N ILE A 41 0.03 -8.88 -4.79
CA ILE A 41 -1.16 -8.18 -5.30
C ILE A 41 -1.74 -9.02 -6.45
N GLU A 42 -2.91 -9.58 -6.21
CA GLU A 42 -3.64 -10.36 -7.21
C GLU A 42 -4.51 -9.42 -8.06
N GLY A 43 -4.37 -9.53 -9.38
CA GLY A 43 -5.11 -8.75 -10.35
C GLY A 43 -6.13 -9.60 -11.11
N HIS A 44 -6.09 -9.52 -12.45
CA HIS A 44 -7.04 -10.24 -13.32
C HIS A 44 -6.79 -11.75 -13.42
N TYR A 45 -5.63 -12.23 -12.97
CA TYR A 45 -5.29 -13.65 -12.98
C TYR A 45 -5.27 -14.18 -11.56
N LEU A 46 -5.98 -15.30 -11.34
CA LEU A 46 -6.02 -15.96 -10.05
C LEU A 46 -4.65 -16.58 -9.72
N LEU A 47 -4.20 -16.30 -8.50
CA LEU A 47 -3.01 -16.95 -7.96
C LEU A 47 -3.37 -18.35 -7.39
N GLY A 48 -2.36 -19.22 -7.27
CA GLY A 48 -2.56 -20.54 -6.69
C GLY A 48 -3.02 -20.47 -5.23
N GLU A 49 -3.86 -21.43 -4.81
CA GLU A 49 -4.46 -21.49 -3.46
C GLU A 49 -3.44 -21.47 -2.30
N ASN A 50 -2.20 -21.84 -2.57
CA ASN A 50 -1.11 -21.85 -1.58
C ASN A 50 -0.34 -20.51 -1.50
N GLN A 51 -0.70 -19.51 -2.28
CA GLN A 51 -0.05 -18.19 -2.29
C GLN A 51 -0.84 -17.20 -1.45
N LYS A 52 -0.13 -16.50 -0.56
CA LYS A 52 -0.73 -15.35 0.13
C LYS A 52 -0.89 -14.20 -0.85
N ALA A 53 -2.12 -13.74 -1.01
CA ALA A 53 -2.45 -12.65 -1.91
C ALA A 53 -3.39 -11.64 -1.27
N THR A 54 -3.26 -10.40 -1.70
CA THR A 54 -4.27 -9.36 -1.51
C THR A 54 -5.03 -9.22 -2.82
N LYS A 55 -6.33 -9.49 -2.78
CA LYS A 55 -7.23 -9.47 -3.94
C LYS A 55 -7.79 -8.08 -4.14
N TYR A 56 -7.48 -7.44 -5.27
CA TYR A 56 -7.90 -6.05 -5.48
C TYR A 56 -9.42 -5.88 -5.55
N GLU A 57 -10.16 -6.89 -6.05
CA GLU A 57 -11.62 -6.89 -6.10
C GLU A 57 -12.29 -6.92 -4.71
N HIS A 58 -11.55 -7.31 -3.66
CA HIS A 58 -12.01 -7.20 -2.27
C HIS A 58 -11.63 -5.84 -1.66
N ILE A 59 -10.48 -5.29 -2.03
CA ILE A 59 -10.00 -4.01 -1.50
C ILE A 59 -10.79 -2.83 -2.04
N ILE A 60 -11.12 -2.81 -3.32
CA ILE A 60 -11.85 -1.68 -3.93
C ILE A 60 -13.20 -1.41 -3.25
N PRO A 61 -14.13 -2.38 -3.11
CA PRO A 61 -15.40 -2.13 -2.42
C PRO A 61 -15.21 -1.83 -0.93
N LEU A 62 -14.18 -2.38 -0.29
CA LEU A 62 -13.85 -2.05 1.10
C LEU A 62 -13.46 -0.57 1.25
N LEU A 63 -12.62 -0.04 0.36
CA LEU A 63 -12.23 1.38 0.37
C LEU A 63 -13.45 2.29 0.16
N VAL A 64 -14.37 1.94 -0.74
CA VAL A 64 -15.64 2.67 -0.91
C VAL A 64 -16.47 2.63 0.38
N SER A 65 -16.58 1.47 1.00
CA SER A 65 -17.32 1.31 2.27
C SER A 65 -16.72 2.14 3.40
N ILE A 66 -15.38 2.22 3.48
CA ILE A 66 -14.68 3.04 4.47
C ILE A 66 -14.95 4.53 4.20
N GLU A 67 -14.83 4.97 2.94
CA GLU A 67 -15.05 6.38 2.57
C GLU A 67 -16.47 6.85 2.90
N GLU A 68 -17.49 6.04 2.60
CA GLU A 68 -18.90 6.37 2.84
C GLU A 68 -19.34 6.17 4.30
N SER A 69 -18.57 5.44 5.11
CA SER A 69 -18.94 5.11 6.50
C SER A 69 -18.94 6.33 7.40
N GLN A 70 -20.04 6.57 8.11
CA GLN A 70 -20.11 7.59 9.16
C GLN A 70 -19.44 7.14 10.48
N SER A 71 -19.18 5.85 10.64
CA SER A 71 -18.58 5.28 11.85
C SER A 71 -17.06 5.08 11.75
N VAL A 72 -16.44 5.36 10.60
CA VAL A 72 -14.99 5.29 10.41
C VAL A 72 -14.44 6.68 10.17
N ASP A 73 -13.48 7.09 10.97
CA ASP A 73 -12.88 8.42 10.93
C ASP A 73 -11.59 8.50 10.09
N GLY A 74 -10.90 7.38 9.91
CA GLY A 74 -9.65 7.33 9.16
C GLY A 74 -9.19 5.91 8.84
N LEU A 75 -8.23 5.81 7.92
CA LEU A 75 -7.69 4.55 7.40
C LEU A 75 -6.20 4.42 7.72
N LEU A 76 -5.83 3.29 8.36
CA LEU A 76 -4.44 2.83 8.46
C LEU A 76 -4.22 1.69 7.48
N VAL A 77 -3.30 1.87 6.53
CA VAL A 77 -2.88 0.84 5.57
C VAL A 77 -1.58 0.21 6.03
N VAL A 78 -1.62 -1.07 6.32
CA VAL A 78 -0.45 -1.86 6.75
C VAL A 78 0.08 -2.67 5.58
N LEU A 79 1.35 -2.47 5.23
CA LEU A 79 1.99 -3.04 4.05
C LEU A 79 3.08 -4.05 4.42
N ASN A 80 2.96 -5.25 3.85
CA ASN A 80 4.02 -6.25 3.77
C ASN A 80 3.84 -7.07 2.49
N THR A 81 4.20 -6.48 1.35
CA THR A 81 3.93 -7.03 0.02
C THR A 81 5.20 -7.13 -0.81
N MET A 82 5.27 -8.17 -1.61
CA MET A 82 6.28 -8.36 -2.64
C MET A 82 5.93 -7.66 -3.97
N GLY A 83 4.80 -6.97 -4.04
CA GLY A 83 4.24 -6.43 -5.26
C GLY A 83 3.30 -7.40 -5.97
N GLY A 84 3.13 -7.25 -7.27
CA GLY A 84 2.24 -8.11 -8.06
C GLY A 84 1.70 -7.43 -9.31
N ASP A 85 0.40 -7.55 -9.55
CA ASP A 85 -0.26 -6.95 -10.71
C ASP A 85 -0.21 -5.42 -10.64
N VAL A 86 0.33 -4.81 -11.71
CA VAL A 86 0.57 -3.36 -11.76
C VAL A 86 -0.73 -2.57 -11.85
N GLU A 87 -1.69 -3.01 -12.67
CA GLU A 87 -2.95 -2.28 -12.84
C GLU A 87 -3.81 -2.37 -11.58
N ALA A 88 -3.85 -3.54 -10.95
CA ALA A 88 -4.54 -3.72 -9.67
C ALA A 88 -3.92 -2.88 -8.55
N GLY A 89 -2.57 -2.87 -8.46
CA GLY A 89 -1.86 -2.08 -7.46
C GLY A 89 -2.05 -0.58 -7.65
N LEU A 90 -1.97 -0.07 -8.89
CA LEU A 90 -2.26 1.34 -9.18
C LEU A 90 -3.72 1.70 -8.90
N ALA A 91 -4.68 0.81 -9.23
CA ALA A 91 -6.08 1.07 -8.92
C ALA A 91 -6.32 1.23 -7.42
N ILE A 92 -5.75 0.37 -6.59
CA ILE A 92 -5.82 0.50 -5.13
C ILE A 92 -5.13 1.79 -4.66
N ALA A 93 -3.95 2.11 -5.20
CA ALA A 93 -3.20 3.31 -4.83
C ALA A 93 -3.97 4.60 -5.15
N GLU A 94 -4.55 4.71 -6.34
CA GLU A 94 -5.41 5.84 -6.75
C GLU A 94 -6.64 5.96 -5.84
N MET A 95 -7.27 4.85 -5.47
CA MET A 95 -8.39 4.86 -4.52
C MET A 95 -7.98 5.43 -3.16
N ILE A 96 -6.85 4.97 -2.60
CA ILE A 96 -6.35 5.47 -1.31
C ILE A 96 -6.00 6.96 -1.41
N ALA A 97 -5.31 7.38 -2.48
CA ALA A 97 -4.88 8.76 -2.68
C ALA A 97 -6.06 9.74 -2.83
N SER A 98 -7.18 9.27 -3.41
CA SER A 98 -8.39 10.08 -3.62
C SER A 98 -9.33 10.14 -2.42
N MET A 99 -9.08 9.41 -1.33
CA MET A 99 -9.94 9.42 -0.14
C MET A 99 -9.98 10.80 0.52
N THR A 100 -11.17 11.22 0.95
CA THR A 100 -11.36 12.46 1.72
C THR A 100 -11.02 12.29 3.19
N LYS A 101 -11.20 11.07 3.71
CA LYS A 101 -10.79 10.72 5.07
C LYS A 101 -9.27 10.71 5.25
N PRO A 102 -8.77 11.02 6.45
CA PRO A 102 -7.36 10.86 6.80
C PRO A 102 -6.85 9.44 6.57
N THR A 103 -5.72 9.33 5.87
CA THR A 103 -5.08 8.04 5.56
C THR A 103 -3.62 8.06 5.99
N VAL A 104 -3.16 6.97 6.58
CA VAL A 104 -1.74 6.72 6.88
C VAL A 104 -1.36 5.33 6.37
N SER A 105 -0.19 5.21 5.78
CA SER A 105 0.42 3.93 5.43
C SER A 105 1.61 3.62 6.34
N ILE A 106 1.85 2.33 6.59
CA ILE A 106 3.05 1.85 7.27
C ILE A 106 3.60 0.59 6.61
N VAL A 107 4.86 0.63 6.22
CA VAL A 107 5.59 -0.52 5.68
C VAL A 107 6.27 -1.25 6.84
N LEU A 108 5.85 -2.50 7.11
CA LEU A 108 6.36 -3.30 8.23
C LEU A 108 7.45 -4.31 7.85
N GLY A 109 7.44 -4.83 6.63
CA GLY A 109 8.41 -5.81 6.16
C GLY A 109 8.90 -5.45 4.77
N GLY A 110 8.05 -5.64 3.76
CA GLY A 110 8.34 -5.29 2.38
C GLY A 110 7.33 -4.34 1.78
N GLY A 111 7.82 -3.32 1.07
CA GLY A 111 7.02 -2.46 0.19
C GLY A 111 7.57 -2.53 -1.23
N HIS A 112 7.56 -3.76 -1.83
CA HIS A 112 8.33 -4.04 -3.04
C HIS A 112 7.53 -3.78 -4.31
N SER A 113 8.21 -3.31 -5.39
CA SER A 113 7.63 -3.19 -6.73
C SER A 113 6.40 -2.28 -6.73
N ILE A 114 5.22 -2.76 -7.14
CA ILE A 114 3.97 -1.98 -7.08
C ILE A 114 3.51 -1.69 -5.64
N GLY A 115 4.15 -2.26 -4.64
CA GLY A 115 4.00 -1.88 -3.24
C GLY A 115 4.52 -0.47 -2.92
N VAL A 116 5.44 0.08 -3.73
CA VAL A 116 5.95 1.45 -3.57
C VAL A 116 4.84 2.49 -3.80
N PRO A 117 4.10 2.50 -4.92
CA PRO A 117 2.92 3.35 -5.09
C PRO A 117 1.90 3.20 -3.96
N LEU A 118 1.62 1.97 -3.50
CA LEU A 118 0.69 1.74 -2.39
C LEU A 118 1.17 2.37 -1.07
N ALA A 119 2.49 2.36 -0.84
CA ALA A 119 3.07 2.96 0.36
C ALA A 119 2.96 4.49 0.37
N VAL A 120 3.10 5.14 -0.79
CA VAL A 120 3.04 6.61 -0.90
C VAL A 120 1.63 7.16 -1.15
N ALA A 121 0.64 6.30 -1.38
CA ALA A 121 -0.72 6.70 -1.71
C ALA A 121 -1.47 7.37 -0.54
N ALA A 122 -1.11 7.07 0.70
CA ALA A 122 -1.71 7.68 1.88
C ALA A 122 -1.21 9.13 2.08
N ARG A 123 -1.99 9.95 2.79
CA ARG A 123 -1.60 11.34 3.10
C ARG A 123 -0.32 11.46 3.91
N ARG A 124 0.05 10.43 4.66
CA ARG A 124 1.31 10.32 5.37
C ARG A 124 1.78 8.87 5.38
N SER A 125 3.06 8.67 5.12
CA SER A 125 3.66 7.36 4.97
C SER A 125 4.75 7.11 6.02
N PHE A 126 4.77 5.89 6.56
CA PHE A 126 5.76 5.42 7.53
C PHE A 126 6.43 4.13 7.05
N ILE A 127 7.66 3.93 7.50
CA ILE A 127 8.40 2.69 7.31
C ILE A 127 9.15 2.34 8.59
N VAL A 128 9.11 1.07 9.02
CA VAL A 128 9.91 0.65 10.17
C VAL A 128 11.39 0.48 9.77
N PRO A 129 12.36 0.64 10.71
CA PRO A 129 13.79 0.60 10.38
C PRO A 129 14.25 -0.66 9.66
N SER A 130 13.65 -1.82 9.97
CA SER A 130 14.00 -3.13 9.38
C SER A 130 13.28 -3.45 8.08
N ALA A 131 12.35 -2.61 7.64
CA ALA A 131 11.63 -2.83 6.39
C ALA A 131 12.46 -2.37 5.19
N THR A 132 12.18 -2.99 4.05
CA THR A 132 12.85 -2.68 2.79
C THR A 132 11.85 -2.40 1.67
N MET A 133 12.29 -1.64 0.68
CA MET A 133 11.54 -1.40 -0.54
C MET A 133 12.39 -1.78 -1.74
N THR A 134 11.78 -2.40 -2.75
CA THR A 134 12.46 -2.73 -4.00
C THR A 134 11.87 -1.89 -5.13
N ILE A 135 12.74 -1.14 -5.81
CA ILE A 135 12.39 -0.31 -6.96
C ILE A 135 13.08 -0.90 -8.18
N HIS A 136 12.30 -1.33 -9.15
CA HIS A 136 12.80 -1.97 -10.37
C HIS A 136 11.90 -1.66 -11.57
N PRO A 137 12.39 -1.84 -12.83
CA PRO A 137 11.58 -1.66 -14.03
C PRO A 137 10.40 -2.64 -14.08
N VAL A 138 9.37 -2.28 -14.84
CA VAL A 138 8.26 -3.20 -15.12
C VAL A 138 8.78 -4.44 -15.81
N ARG A 139 8.44 -5.61 -15.28
CA ARG A 139 8.84 -6.92 -15.82
C ARG A 139 7.75 -7.53 -16.66
N ILE A 140 8.15 -8.20 -17.72
CA ILE A 140 7.26 -8.95 -18.59
C ILE A 140 7.65 -10.41 -18.52
N ASN A 141 6.67 -11.29 -18.35
CA ASN A 141 6.84 -12.71 -18.48
C ASN A 141 5.81 -13.26 -19.47
N GLY A 142 6.26 -13.84 -20.58
CA GLY A 142 5.38 -14.42 -21.59
C GLY A 142 5.78 -14.13 -23.04
N LEU A 143 4.91 -14.53 -23.97
CA LEU A 143 5.09 -14.31 -25.41
C LEU A 143 4.86 -12.83 -25.75
N VAL A 144 5.85 -12.21 -26.37
CA VAL A 144 5.75 -10.83 -26.88
C VAL A 144 5.36 -10.85 -28.36
N VAL A 145 4.18 -10.33 -28.67
CA VAL A 145 3.69 -10.14 -30.03
C VAL A 145 3.71 -8.65 -30.35
N GLY A 146 4.38 -8.24 -31.46
CA GLY A 146 4.50 -6.83 -31.82
C GLY A 146 5.47 -6.08 -30.92
N ALA A 147 6.77 -6.37 -31.01
CA ALA A 147 7.81 -5.83 -30.12
C ALA A 147 7.78 -4.31 -29.93
N PRO A 148 7.64 -3.45 -30.97
CA PRO A 148 7.61 -2.00 -30.75
C PRO A 148 6.37 -1.52 -29.98
N GLN A 149 5.21 -2.15 -30.20
CA GLN A 149 3.97 -1.83 -29.49
C GLN A 149 4.06 -2.23 -28.03
N THR A 150 4.54 -3.43 -27.78
CA THR A 150 4.76 -3.96 -26.42
C THR A 150 5.74 -3.08 -25.66
N PHE A 151 6.87 -2.71 -26.25
CA PHE A 151 7.84 -1.81 -25.61
C PHE A 151 7.21 -0.46 -25.24
N ARG A 152 6.43 0.14 -26.14
CA ARG A 152 5.73 1.41 -25.84
C ARG A 152 4.74 1.25 -24.69
N TYR A 153 3.95 0.19 -24.69
CA TYR A 153 2.96 -0.07 -23.64
C TYR A 153 3.62 -0.17 -22.25
N PHE A 154 4.68 -0.96 -22.12
CA PHE A 154 5.38 -1.10 -20.84
C PHE A 154 6.18 0.16 -20.45
N SER A 155 6.70 0.89 -21.42
CA SER A 155 7.33 2.19 -21.18
C SER A 155 6.32 3.21 -20.61
N GLU A 156 5.11 3.27 -21.15
CA GLU A 156 4.06 4.14 -20.61
C GLU A 156 3.55 3.67 -19.26
N MET A 157 3.44 2.37 -19.02
CA MET A 157 3.11 1.81 -17.71
C MET A 157 4.15 2.20 -16.66
N GLN A 158 5.44 2.07 -16.98
CA GLN A 158 6.53 2.48 -16.08
C GLN A 158 6.48 3.98 -15.79
N LYS A 159 6.22 4.82 -16.77
CA LYS A 159 6.05 6.27 -16.56
C LYS A 159 4.87 6.59 -15.63
N ARG A 160 3.77 5.87 -15.74
CA ARG A 160 2.62 6.02 -14.82
C ARG A 160 3.01 5.71 -13.38
N ILE A 161 3.77 4.63 -13.15
CA ILE A 161 4.27 4.27 -11.82
C ILE A 161 5.18 5.37 -11.25
N VAL A 162 6.18 5.79 -12.03
CA VAL A 162 7.14 6.82 -11.62
C VAL A 162 6.42 8.14 -11.29
N ARG A 163 5.51 8.56 -12.17
CA ARG A 163 4.70 9.77 -11.96
C ARG A 163 3.88 9.66 -10.68
N PHE A 164 3.17 8.56 -10.46
CA PHE A 164 2.38 8.37 -9.25
C PHE A 164 3.24 8.49 -7.98
N ILE A 165 4.42 7.86 -7.97
CA ILE A 165 5.35 7.97 -6.83
C ILE A 165 5.75 9.42 -6.59
N CYS A 166 6.14 10.15 -7.64
CA CYS A 166 6.58 11.54 -7.51
C CYS A 166 5.44 12.50 -7.11
N ASP A 167 4.23 12.28 -7.62
CA ASP A 167 3.06 13.10 -7.29
C ASP A 167 2.60 12.93 -5.83
N HIS A 168 2.91 11.78 -5.21
CA HIS A 168 2.49 11.43 -3.85
C HIS A 168 3.65 11.30 -2.84
N SER A 169 4.84 11.78 -3.21
CA SER A 169 6.01 11.78 -2.33
C SER A 169 6.87 13.02 -2.58
N ARG A 170 8.01 13.13 -1.88
CA ARG A 170 8.99 14.18 -2.11
C ARG A 170 10.13 13.72 -3.01
N ALA A 171 10.04 12.52 -3.56
CA ALA A 171 11.08 11.93 -4.38
C ALA A 171 11.18 12.59 -5.74
N GLU A 172 12.40 12.92 -6.15
CA GLU A 172 12.68 13.43 -7.48
C GLU A 172 12.58 12.31 -8.53
N GLU A 173 11.99 12.59 -9.68
CA GLU A 173 11.83 11.63 -10.78
C GLU A 173 13.17 11.01 -11.19
N SER A 174 14.21 11.83 -11.28
CA SER A 174 15.59 11.41 -11.58
C SER A 174 16.12 10.38 -10.60
N LYS A 175 15.80 10.54 -9.30
CA LYS A 175 16.20 9.59 -8.26
C LYS A 175 15.44 8.26 -8.38
N ILE A 176 14.13 8.29 -8.62
CA ILE A 176 13.35 7.07 -8.85
C ILE A 176 13.86 6.32 -10.08
N GLN A 177 14.15 7.04 -11.18
CA GLN A 177 14.71 6.43 -12.39
C GLN A 177 16.11 5.85 -12.16
N GLU A 178 16.97 6.56 -11.41
CA GLU A 178 18.31 6.06 -11.01
C GLU A 178 18.18 4.75 -10.23
N LEU A 179 17.37 4.72 -9.16
CA LEU A 179 17.14 3.53 -8.34
C LEU A 179 16.57 2.37 -9.15
N MET A 180 15.64 2.67 -10.07
CA MET A 180 14.99 1.69 -10.91
C MET A 180 15.96 1.01 -11.89
N MET A 181 16.97 1.73 -12.36
CA MET A 181 17.90 1.29 -13.41
C MET A 181 19.29 0.89 -12.87
N ARG A 182 19.48 0.85 -11.56
CA ARG A 182 20.76 0.45 -10.96
C ARG A 182 21.11 -0.99 -11.31
N PRO A 183 22.27 -1.26 -11.93
CA PRO A 183 22.76 -2.62 -12.09
C PRO A 183 23.35 -3.13 -10.76
N ASP A 184 23.45 -4.45 -10.62
CA ASP A 184 24.23 -5.18 -9.61
C ASP A 184 23.72 -5.18 -8.16
N GLU A 185 22.63 -4.48 -7.82
CA GLU A 185 22.04 -4.55 -6.46
C GLU A 185 21.05 -5.72 -6.29
N ILE A 186 20.42 -6.15 -7.36
CA ILE A 186 19.54 -7.32 -7.37
C ILE A 186 20.27 -8.44 -8.13
N ALA A 187 20.57 -9.53 -7.46
CA ALA A 187 21.49 -10.61 -7.93
C ALA A 187 21.20 -11.17 -9.34
N THR A 188 20.02 -10.98 -9.89
CA THR A 188 19.61 -11.50 -11.21
C THR A 188 18.87 -10.48 -12.06
N ASP A 189 18.82 -9.20 -11.65
CA ASP A 189 18.00 -8.20 -12.31
C ASP A 189 18.51 -6.76 -12.07
N VAL A 190 17.83 -5.79 -12.69
CA VAL A 190 18.08 -4.36 -12.54
C VAL A 190 17.12 -3.78 -11.49
N GLY A 191 17.60 -2.86 -10.67
CA GLY A 191 16.83 -2.16 -9.64
C GLY A 191 17.60 -2.02 -8.34
N SER A 192 16.95 -1.46 -7.34
CA SER A 192 17.54 -1.22 -6.02
C SER A 192 16.67 -1.78 -4.91
N ILE A 193 17.33 -2.24 -3.86
CA ILE A 193 16.73 -2.55 -2.56
C ILE A 193 17.18 -1.44 -1.62
N ILE A 194 16.24 -0.70 -1.06
CA ILE A 194 16.50 0.39 -0.12
C ILE A 194 15.92 0.06 1.24
N GLU A 195 16.62 0.44 2.29
CA GLU A 195 16.18 0.29 3.68
C GLU A 195 15.31 1.47 4.12
N GLY A 196 14.65 1.34 5.27
CA GLY A 196 13.71 2.35 5.77
C GLY A 196 14.28 3.76 5.85
N HIS A 197 15.52 3.92 6.32
CA HIS A 197 16.17 5.23 6.40
C HIS A 197 16.47 5.83 5.02
N GLU A 198 16.90 5.02 4.06
CA GLU A 198 17.16 5.46 2.69
C GLU A 198 15.85 5.85 1.97
N ALA A 199 14.75 5.12 2.23
CA ALA A 199 13.45 5.46 1.68
C ALA A 199 12.98 6.86 2.11
N VAL A 200 13.30 7.28 3.34
CA VAL A 200 13.03 8.62 3.85
C VAL A 200 14.03 9.64 3.32
N GLU A 201 15.31 9.31 3.26
CA GLU A 201 16.36 10.16 2.71
C GLU A 201 16.10 10.53 1.25
N TYR A 202 15.65 9.55 0.45
CA TYR A 202 15.29 9.77 -0.97
C TYR A 202 13.91 10.43 -1.15
N GLY A 203 13.22 10.73 -0.06
CA GLY A 203 11.93 11.40 -0.07
C GLY A 203 10.76 10.54 -0.52
N ILE A 204 10.93 9.22 -0.61
CA ILE A 204 9.86 8.30 -1.02
C ILE A 204 8.86 8.13 0.12
N ILE A 205 9.34 7.88 1.33
CA ILE A 205 8.52 7.76 2.55
C ILE A 205 8.72 8.99 3.42
N ASP A 206 7.69 9.40 4.16
CA ASP A 206 7.77 10.61 4.99
C ASP A 206 8.63 10.42 6.23
N GLU A 207 8.45 9.31 6.97
CA GLU A 207 9.11 9.10 8.25
C GLU A 207 9.48 7.63 8.50
N VAL A 208 10.61 7.45 9.20
CA VAL A 208 10.90 6.18 9.87
C VAL A 208 10.16 6.16 11.20
N GLY A 209 9.25 5.19 11.36
CA GLY A 209 8.44 5.09 12.58
C GLY A 209 7.67 3.78 12.68
N GLY A 210 7.28 3.44 13.91
CA GLY A 210 6.48 2.27 14.21
C GLY A 210 4.97 2.54 14.22
N LEU A 211 4.21 1.56 14.69
CA LEU A 211 2.75 1.62 14.77
C LEU A 211 2.26 2.80 15.62
N ASP A 212 2.97 3.11 16.71
CA ASP A 212 2.66 4.20 17.60
C ASP A 212 2.70 5.56 16.89
N ALA A 213 3.78 5.85 16.16
CA ALA A 213 3.95 7.08 15.38
C ALA A 213 2.89 7.19 14.27
N ALA A 214 2.65 6.10 13.54
CA ALA A 214 1.64 6.06 12.48
C ALA A 214 0.21 6.33 13.02
N LEU A 215 -0.15 5.72 14.15
CA LEU A 215 -1.45 5.94 14.79
C LEU A 215 -1.57 7.36 15.39
N GLU A 216 -0.51 7.91 15.94
CA GLU A 216 -0.52 9.28 16.46
C GLU A 216 -0.73 10.29 15.34
N ALA A 217 -0.01 10.13 14.23
CA ALA A 217 -0.19 10.96 13.04
C ALA A 217 -1.63 10.89 12.49
N LEU A 218 -2.17 9.66 12.36
CA LEU A 218 -3.54 9.47 11.87
C LEU A 218 -4.57 10.13 12.79
N ARG A 219 -4.46 9.96 14.11
CA ARG A 219 -5.33 10.61 15.08
C ARG A 219 -5.23 12.14 15.04
N GLY A 220 -4.02 12.66 14.84
CA GLY A 220 -3.79 14.09 14.62
C GLY A 220 -4.62 14.62 13.45
N MET A 221 -4.48 13.99 12.28
CA MET A 221 -5.22 14.35 11.07
C MET A 221 -6.74 14.19 11.22
N ILE A 222 -7.21 13.13 11.92
CA ILE A 222 -8.65 12.95 12.21
C ILE A 222 -9.18 14.12 13.04
N ARG A 223 -8.46 14.56 14.07
CA ARG A 223 -8.87 15.69 14.90
C ARG A 223 -8.90 17.02 14.14
N GLU A 224 -7.99 17.22 13.20
CA GLU A 224 -7.97 18.38 12.32
C GLU A 224 -9.15 18.36 11.35
N ASN A 225 -9.39 17.22 10.72
CA ASN A 225 -10.51 17.05 9.77
C ASN A 225 -11.89 17.25 10.42
N LYS A 226 -12.06 16.90 11.69
CA LYS A 226 -13.32 17.13 12.45
C LYS A 226 -13.55 18.58 12.85
N LYS A 227 -12.55 19.46 12.72
CA LYS A 227 -12.66 20.89 13.04
C LYS A 227 -12.96 21.76 11.82
N SER A 228 -12.67 21.25 10.62
CA SER A 228 -12.95 21.92 9.34
C SER A 228 -14.34 21.61 8.84
#